data_e020bceca4b6e014b49c89a300ba17b6
#
_entry.id   e020bceca4b6e014b49c89a300ba17b6
#
_cell.length_a   1.000
_cell.length_b   1.000
_cell.length_c   1.000
_cell.angle_alpha   90.00
_cell.angle_beta   90.00
_cell.angle_gamma   90.00
#
_symmetry.space_group_name_H-M   'P 1'
#
loop_
_entity.id
_entity.type
_entity.pdbx_description
1 polymer ?
#
loop_
_entity_poly.entity_id
_entity_poly.type
_entity_poly.pdbx_seq_one_letter_code
_entity_poly.pdbx_strand_id
1 'polypeptide(L)'
;MYTALYRKWRPMTFDDVVSQPHITSTLVNQLKEGKTAHAYLFTGSRGTGKTTCARIFAKAVNCLNPKDGRPCLECEICKEADNGTLADIIEIDAASNTGVEDIRELRESTIYTPERCRYKIYIIDEVHMLSNQAFNALLKIMEEPPEHIKFILATTEIHKVPMTIVSRCQRYDFRRIRQEDIVSRLMYIAGQDGVSLNKDAASMIARISDGAMRDALSILDQCIAFSDNITQDTVSEAAGIAGRDLVLSLLESLVGSDTAGALRIINELYSKSKDMPRLCDELIGHLRSIMLIKSAPESRELLYCLPDEAVKLEKMAESMSMERIFYQLDCLKDCSEVMQRSSSKRTDLEMCAVKICCFVESSVAKSGSRALSSQERALEARLSELERRLDSLSHGEKSHNARGVSPDREPSAQKIKYEPGEAPRSSPTPSANRVRQPFKEWEMVLERLTEVNPGCAGALKGSQAVIIDNSLCI
;
A
#
# COMPACT_ATOMS: atom_id res chain seq x y z
N MET A 1 -1.34 0.63 36.96
CA MET A 1 -0.63 1.09 35.74
C MET A 1 -1.64 1.13 34.61
N TYR A 2 -1.74 2.22 33.87
CA TYR A 2 -2.68 2.33 32.74
C TYR A 2 -2.27 1.38 31.62
N THR A 3 -3.24 0.66 31.07
CA THR A 3 -3.03 -0.25 29.92
C THR A 3 -3.94 0.18 28.80
N ALA A 4 -3.38 0.49 27.65
CA ALA A 4 -4.14 0.92 26.48
C ALA A 4 -5.20 -0.12 26.06
N LEU A 5 -6.37 0.35 25.61
CA LEU A 5 -7.53 -0.50 25.29
C LEU A 5 -7.19 -1.61 24.28
N TYR A 6 -6.40 -1.33 23.27
CA TYR A 6 -6.00 -2.33 22.26
C TYR A 6 -5.14 -3.47 22.84
N ARG A 7 -4.52 -3.28 24.03
CA ARG A 7 -3.82 -4.34 24.77
C ARG A 7 -4.74 -5.03 25.73
N LYS A 8 -5.54 -4.28 26.52
CA LYS A 8 -6.50 -4.80 27.51
C LYS A 8 -7.55 -5.70 26.86
N TRP A 9 -8.09 -5.29 25.70
CA TRP A 9 -9.15 -5.99 24.97
C TRP A 9 -8.63 -6.84 23.80
N ARG A 10 -7.34 -7.22 23.83
CA ARG A 10 -6.81 -8.14 22.81
C ARG A 10 -7.51 -9.49 22.92
N PRO A 11 -8.04 -10.06 21.83
CA PRO A 11 -8.65 -11.38 21.80
C PRO A 11 -7.76 -12.46 22.44
N MET A 12 -8.35 -13.24 23.32
CA MET A 12 -7.66 -14.32 24.04
C MET A 12 -7.95 -15.69 23.43
N THR A 13 -9.07 -15.81 22.70
CA THR A 13 -9.53 -17.01 21.99
C THR A 13 -9.87 -16.69 20.55
N PHE A 14 -10.02 -17.71 19.71
CA PHE A 14 -10.44 -17.53 18.33
C PHE A 14 -11.88 -17.00 18.19
N ASP A 15 -12.73 -17.22 19.19
CA ASP A 15 -14.11 -16.76 19.19
C ASP A 15 -14.22 -15.24 19.43
N ASP A 16 -13.20 -14.65 20.07
CA ASP A 16 -13.11 -13.19 20.29
C ASP A 16 -12.61 -12.42 19.05
N VAL A 17 -12.11 -13.13 18.03
CA VAL A 17 -11.56 -12.52 16.83
C VAL A 17 -12.70 -12.07 15.91
N VAL A 18 -12.76 -10.78 15.66
CA VAL A 18 -13.85 -10.15 14.93
C VAL A 18 -13.68 -10.32 13.40
N SER A 19 -14.76 -10.66 12.70
CA SER A 19 -14.86 -10.69 11.22
C SER A 19 -13.91 -11.62 10.46
N GLN A 20 -13.27 -12.63 11.11
CA GLN A 20 -12.35 -13.57 10.43
C GLN A 20 -12.78 -15.04 10.53
N PRO A 21 -14.06 -15.42 10.39
CA PRO A 21 -14.52 -16.79 10.64
C PRO A 21 -13.88 -17.83 9.72
N HIS A 22 -13.55 -17.46 8.47
CA HIS A 22 -12.89 -18.33 7.49
C HIS A 22 -11.47 -18.74 7.94
N ILE A 23 -10.78 -17.93 8.74
CA ILE A 23 -9.46 -18.23 9.29
C ILE A 23 -9.61 -18.99 10.61
N THR A 24 -10.38 -18.43 11.54
CA THR A 24 -10.50 -18.99 12.89
C THR A 24 -11.07 -20.40 12.90
N SER A 25 -12.12 -20.68 12.08
CA SER A 25 -12.68 -22.02 11.96
C SER A 25 -11.68 -23.02 11.37
N THR A 26 -10.90 -22.62 10.37
CA THR A 26 -9.90 -23.51 9.77
C THR A 26 -8.79 -23.83 10.76
N LEU A 27 -8.26 -22.84 11.48
CA LEU A 27 -7.22 -23.03 12.49
C LEU A 27 -7.72 -23.92 13.66
N VAL A 28 -8.94 -23.70 14.13
CA VAL A 28 -9.56 -24.53 15.16
C VAL A 28 -9.71 -25.97 14.69
N ASN A 29 -10.15 -26.22 13.46
CA ASN A 29 -10.29 -27.57 12.93
C ASN A 29 -8.94 -28.29 12.82
N GLN A 30 -7.88 -27.61 12.37
CA GLN A 30 -6.53 -28.18 12.32
C GLN A 30 -6.02 -28.55 13.70
N LEU A 31 -6.28 -27.71 14.71
CA LEU A 31 -5.91 -27.98 16.08
C LEU A 31 -6.68 -29.17 16.67
N LYS A 32 -7.97 -29.31 16.35
CA LYS A 32 -8.79 -30.46 16.73
C LYS A 32 -8.28 -31.78 16.15
N GLU A 33 -7.93 -31.74 14.87
CA GLU A 33 -7.45 -32.92 14.16
C GLU A 33 -5.96 -33.24 14.43
N GLY A 34 -5.23 -32.32 15.07
CA GLY A 34 -3.80 -32.44 15.29
C GLY A 34 -2.96 -32.28 14.00
N LYS A 35 -3.58 -31.83 12.91
CA LYS A 35 -2.94 -31.66 11.60
C LYS A 35 -2.46 -30.24 11.40
N THR A 36 -1.45 -29.83 12.14
CA THR A 36 -0.90 -28.48 12.05
C THR A 36 0.31 -28.45 11.15
N ALA A 37 0.39 -27.44 10.26
CA ALA A 37 1.54 -27.22 9.38
C ALA A 37 2.78 -26.78 10.18
N HIS A 38 3.96 -26.89 9.54
CA HIS A 38 5.21 -26.37 10.10
C HIS A 38 5.35 -24.85 9.96
N ALA A 39 4.72 -24.25 8.93
CA ALA A 39 4.79 -22.83 8.68
C ALA A 39 3.43 -22.25 8.22
N TYR A 40 3.11 -21.09 8.76
CA TYR A 40 1.92 -20.30 8.47
C TYR A 40 2.32 -18.92 7.99
N LEU A 41 1.58 -18.37 7.03
CA LEU A 41 1.74 -17.01 6.57
C LEU A 41 0.42 -16.26 6.68
N PHE A 42 0.35 -15.29 7.59
CA PHE A 42 -0.81 -14.43 7.81
C PHE A 42 -0.62 -13.11 7.07
N THR A 43 -1.47 -12.84 6.09
CA THR A 43 -1.39 -11.65 5.23
C THR A 43 -2.63 -10.78 5.42
N GLY A 44 -2.51 -9.48 5.16
CA GLY A 44 -3.62 -8.53 5.23
C GLY A 44 -3.25 -7.20 5.86
N SER A 45 -4.14 -6.21 5.82
CA SER A 45 -3.90 -4.87 6.32
C SER A 45 -3.57 -4.85 7.82
N ARG A 46 -2.95 -3.74 8.27
CA ARG A 46 -2.62 -3.54 9.69
C ARG A 46 -3.91 -3.56 10.53
N GLY A 47 -3.82 -4.03 11.77
CA GLY A 47 -4.93 -3.96 12.73
C GLY A 47 -6.06 -4.99 12.54
N THR A 48 -5.94 -5.93 11.58
CA THR A 48 -6.97 -6.96 11.27
C THR A 48 -6.89 -8.22 12.13
N GLY A 49 -5.89 -8.33 13.02
CA GLY A 49 -5.80 -9.45 13.98
C GLY A 49 -4.75 -10.51 13.65
N LYS A 50 -3.83 -10.30 12.68
CA LYS A 50 -2.78 -11.26 12.28
C LYS A 50 -1.95 -11.74 13.47
N THR A 51 -1.24 -10.83 14.14
CA THR A 51 -0.38 -11.14 15.30
C THR A 51 -1.18 -11.70 16.48
N THR A 52 -2.43 -11.24 16.66
CA THR A 52 -3.33 -11.76 17.68
C THR A 52 -3.69 -13.23 17.41
N CYS A 53 -4.09 -13.57 16.18
CA CYS A 53 -4.34 -14.98 15.80
C CYS A 53 -3.08 -15.84 15.90
N ALA A 54 -1.90 -15.28 15.57
CA ALA A 54 -0.62 -15.98 15.74
C ALA A 54 -0.39 -16.36 17.20
N ARG A 55 -0.59 -15.44 18.14
CA ARG A 55 -0.45 -15.69 19.58
C ARG A 55 -1.48 -16.70 20.10
N ILE A 56 -2.76 -16.58 19.67
CA ILE A 56 -3.81 -17.53 20.05
C ILE A 56 -3.46 -18.93 19.54
N PHE A 57 -3.00 -19.05 18.29
CA PHE A 57 -2.59 -20.32 17.71
C PHE A 57 -1.40 -20.93 18.46
N ALA A 58 -0.37 -20.14 18.75
CA ALA A 58 0.81 -20.56 19.48
C ALA A 58 0.44 -21.07 20.89
N LYS A 59 -0.47 -20.38 21.57
CA LYS A 59 -1.00 -20.80 22.86
C LYS A 59 -1.83 -22.07 22.75
N ALA A 60 -2.70 -22.18 21.74
CA ALA A 60 -3.62 -23.32 21.60
C ALA A 60 -2.90 -24.62 21.25
N VAL A 61 -1.88 -24.59 20.40
CA VAL A 61 -1.12 -25.79 19.99
C VAL A 61 -0.26 -26.36 21.14
N ASN A 62 0.12 -25.50 22.08
CA ASN A 62 0.92 -25.85 23.27
C ASN A 62 0.07 -26.00 24.56
N CYS A 63 -1.23 -25.76 24.46
CA CYS A 63 -2.12 -25.86 25.64
C CYS A 63 -2.15 -27.26 26.20
N LEU A 64 -2.04 -27.39 27.53
CA LEU A 64 -2.09 -28.71 28.23
C LEU A 64 -3.49 -29.36 28.22
N ASN A 65 -4.53 -28.53 28.20
CA ASN A 65 -5.92 -28.99 28.24
C ASN A 65 -6.76 -28.25 27.16
N PRO A 66 -6.49 -28.47 25.86
CA PRO A 66 -7.23 -27.78 24.80
C PRO A 66 -8.70 -28.23 24.79
N LYS A 67 -9.62 -27.26 24.70
CA LYS A 67 -11.05 -27.53 24.61
C LYS A 67 -11.46 -27.29 23.14
N ASP A 68 -11.78 -28.35 22.41
CA ASP A 68 -12.22 -28.25 20.99
C ASP A 68 -11.28 -27.42 20.10
N GLY A 69 -9.97 -27.63 20.22
CA GLY A 69 -8.97 -26.85 19.42
C GLY A 69 -8.78 -25.42 19.90
N ARG A 70 -9.30 -25.05 21.07
CA ARG A 70 -9.14 -23.74 21.71
C ARG A 70 -8.24 -23.82 22.94
N PRO A 71 -7.49 -22.75 23.27
CA PRO A 71 -6.70 -22.72 24.50
C PRO A 71 -7.62 -22.68 25.73
N CYS A 72 -7.23 -23.36 26.81
CA CYS A 72 -8.05 -23.40 28.03
C CYS A 72 -7.99 -22.11 28.86
N LEU A 73 -6.99 -21.26 28.67
CA LEU A 73 -6.70 -20.00 29.41
C LEU A 73 -6.34 -20.16 30.88
N GLU A 74 -6.38 -21.38 31.41
CA GLU A 74 -6.22 -21.66 32.83
C GLU A 74 -4.89 -22.36 33.19
N CYS A 75 -4.34 -23.16 32.26
CA CYS A 75 -3.08 -23.88 32.48
C CYS A 75 -1.87 -22.92 32.51
N GLU A 76 -0.76 -23.38 33.07
CA GLU A 76 0.48 -22.60 33.19
C GLU A 76 0.96 -22.09 31.85
N ILE A 77 0.98 -22.94 30.82
CA ILE A 77 1.39 -22.57 29.47
C ILE A 77 0.54 -21.42 28.92
N CYS A 78 -0.79 -21.48 29.11
CA CYS A 78 -1.66 -20.38 28.63
C CYS A 78 -1.39 -19.07 29.37
N LYS A 79 -1.20 -19.12 30.70
CA LYS A 79 -0.94 -17.91 31.51
C LYS A 79 0.42 -17.29 31.19
N GLU A 80 1.46 -18.11 31.05
CA GLU A 80 2.80 -17.65 30.72
C GLU A 80 2.87 -17.09 29.28
N ALA A 81 2.17 -17.71 28.31
CA ALA A 81 2.05 -17.22 26.96
C ALA A 81 1.36 -15.84 26.92
N ASP A 82 0.30 -15.63 27.70
CA ASP A 82 -0.39 -14.34 27.79
C ASP A 82 0.47 -13.26 28.45
N ASN A 83 1.30 -13.63 29.42
CA ASN A 83 2.25 -12.73 30.08
C ASN A 83 3.53 -12.47 29.24
N GLY A 84 3.74 -13.25 28.17
CA GLY A 84 4.95 -13.15 27.34
C GLY A 84 6.22 -13.65 28.02
N THR A 85 6.10 -14.52 29.01
CA THR A 85 7.22 -15.09 29.78
C THR A 85 7.62 -16.48 29.33
N LEU A 86 6.86 -17.09 28.42
CA LEU A 86 7.10 -18.45 27.93
C LEU A 86 8.25 -18.47 26.90
N ALA A 87 9.37 -19.12 27.27
CA ALA A 87 10.57 -19.18 26.42
C ALA A 87 10.37 -19.94 25.08
N ASP A 88 9.38 -20.84 25.03
CA ASP A 88 9.08 -21.62 23.82
C ASP A 88 8.20 -20.89 22.80
N ILE A 89 7.71 -19.69 23.10
CA ILE A 89 7.02 -18.82 22.16
C ILE A 89 7.81 -17.52 21.99
N ILE A 90 8.50 -17.40 20.87
CA ILE A 90 9.39 -16.29 20.58
C ILE A 90 8.71 -15.40 19.54
N GLU A 91 8.48 -14.15 19.89
CA GLU A 91 7.91 -13.15 19.00
C GLU A 91 8.99 -12.14 18.59
N ILE A 92 9.19 -12.00 17.28
CA ILE A 92 10.19 -11.13 16.67
C ILE A 92 9.46 -10.15 15.77
N ASP A 93 9.65 -8.87 16.02
CA ASP A 93 9.22 -7.80 15.11
C ASP A 93 10.36 -7.55 14.10
N ALA A 94 10.13 -7.92 12.85
CA ALA A 94 11.11 -7.75 11.78
C ALA A 94 11.36 -6.26 11.45
N ALA A 95 10.51 -5.33 11.86
CA ALA A 95 10.78 -3.91 11.70
C ALA A 95 11.92 -3.43 12.62
N SER A 96 12.06 -4.05 13.80
CA SER A 96 13.11 -3.77 14.77
C SER A 96 14.33 -4.68 14.62
N ASN A 97 14.17 -5.88 14.04
CA ASN A 97 15.18 -6.93 13.90
C ASN A 97 15.31 -7.34 12.43
N THR A 98 15.86 -6.44 11.61
CA THR A 98 16.03 -6.65 10.15
C THR A 98 17.28 -7.42 9.79
N GLY A 99 18.15 -7.67 10.77
CA GLY A 99 19.51 -8.19 10.60
C GLY A 99 19.56 -9.65 10.17
N VAL A 100 20.63 -10.00 9.48
CA VAL A 100 20.96 -11.40 9.13
C VAL A 100 21.36 -12.17 10.38
N GLU A 101 22.01 -11.48 11.32
CA GLU A 101 22.50 -12.07 12.56
C GLU A 101 21.36 -12.54 13.46
N ASP A 102 20.29 -11.75 13.58
CA ASP A 102 19.08 -12.11 14.36
C ASP A 102 18.46 -13.42 13.85
N ILE A 103 18.38 -13.58 12.53
CA ILE A 103 17.86 -14.81 11.90
C ILE A 103 18.85 -15.98 11.97
N ARG A 104 20.16 -15.70 12.02
CA ARG A 104 21.17 -16.74 12.27
C ARG A 104 21.10 -17.26 13.70
N GLU A 105 20.98 -16.38 14.68
CA GLU A 105 20.78 -16.75 16.08
C GLU A 105 19.47 -17.56 16.23
N LEU A 106 18.40 -17.10 15.56
CA LEU A 106 17.15 -17.87 15.49
C LEU A 106 17.42 -19.27 14.93
N ARG A 107 18.16 -19.42 13.82
CA ARG A 107 18.49 -20.71 13.22
C ARG A 107 19.25 -21.60 14.21
N GLU A 108 20.23 -21.07 14.90
CA GLU A 108 21.00 -21.83 15.90
C GLU A 108 20.09 -22.29 17.07
N SER A 109 19.13 -21.42 17.45
CA SER A 109 18.18 -21.75 18.51
C SER A 109 17.13 -22.81 18.12
N THR A 110 16.95 -23.08 16.80
CA THR A 110 16.03 -24.13 16.31
C THR A 110 16.58 -25.55 16.53
N ILE A 111 17.87 -25.71 16.77
CA ILE A 111 18.49 -27.01 17.07
C ILE A 111 18.02 -27.53 18.43
N TYR A 112 17.69 -26.63 19.34
CA TYR A 112 17.31 -27.01 20.71
C TYR A 112 15.82 -27.33 20.78
N THR A 113 15.51 -28.43 21.47
CA THR A 113 14.14 -28.83 21.76
C THR A 113 13.44 -27.82 22.67
N PRO A 114 12.10 -27.73 22.65
CA PRO A 114 11.34 -26.91 23.60
C PRO A 114 11.66 -27.28 25.05
N GLU A 115 11.64 -26.32 25.97
CA GLU A 115 11.90 -26.53 27.38
C GLU A 115 10.70 -27.14 28.08
N ARG A 116 9.49 -26.65 27.80
CA ARG A 116 8.26 -27.02 28.53
C ARG A 116 7.09 -27.36 27.60
N CYS A 117 7.13 -26.88 26.39
CA CYS A 117 6.04 -27.02 25.43
C CYS A 117 6.24 -28.21 24.47
N ARG A 118 5.17 -28.56 23.76
CA ARG A 118 5.24 -29.54 22.66
C ARG A 118 5.98 -29.01 21.48
N TYR A 119 5.78 -27.72 21.18
CA TYR A 119 6.37 -27.04 20.03
C TYR A 119 7.05 -25.75 20.46
N LYS A 120 8.21 -25.47 19.90
CA LYS A 120 8.84 -24.15 19.93
C LYS A 120 8.33 -23.35 18.75
N ILE A 121 7.78 -22.15 19.01
CA ILE A 121 7.06 -21.36 18.01
C ILE A 121 7.73 -20.02 17.84
N TYR A 122 8.02 -19.70 16.58
CA TYR A 122 8.56 -18.41 16.18
C TYR A 122 7.47 -17.61 15.45
N ILE A 123 7.06 -16.50 16.04
CA ILE A 123 6.14 -15.54 15.44
C ILE A 123 7.01 -14.39 14.92
N ILE A 124 7.04 -14.22 13.59
CA ILE A 124 7.78 -13.12 12.94
C ILE A 124 6.76 -12.16 12.36
N ASP A 125 6.61 -11.01 13.04
CA ASP A 125 5.69 -9.95 12.58
C ASP A 125 6.40 -9.03 11.59
N GLU A 126 5.63 -8.47 10.65
CA GLU A 126 6.06 -7.63 9.54
C GLU A 126 7.26 -8.25 8.77
N VAL A 127 7.16 -9.55 8.50
CA VAL A 127 8.26 -10.35 7.90
C VAL A 127 8.82 -9.76 6.60
N HIS A 128 8.05 -8.94 5.88
CA HIS A 128 8.49 -8.25 4.66
C HIS A 128 9.63 -7.23 4.90
N MET A 129 9.89 -6.86 6.15
CA MET A 129 10.99 -5.96 6.55
C MET A 129 12.35 -6.67 6.62
N LEU A 130 12.38 -8.02 6.59
CA LEU A 130 13.61 -8.78 6.58
C LEU A 130 14.46 -8.51 5.34
N SER A 131 15.76 -8.46 5.50
CA SER A 131 16.69 -8.38 4.38
C SER A 131 16.66 -9.66 3.51
N ASN A 132 17.07 -9.57 2.24
CA ASN A 132 17.15 -10.73 1.35
C ASN A 132 18.06 -11.84 1.92
N GLN A 133 19.10 -11.46 2.64
CA GLN A 133 20.01 -12.43 3.28
C GLN A 133 19.34 -13.13 4.47
N ALA A 134 18.53 -12.40 5.26
CA ALA A 134 17.73 -12.96 6.34
C ALA A 134 16.67 -13.94 5.81
N PHE A 135 15.98 -13.60 4.71
CA PHE A 135 15.07 -14.54 4.04
C PHE A 135 15.77 -15.82 3.59
N ASN A 136 16.96 -15.72 3.01
CA ASN A 136 17.74 -16.90 2.61
C ASN A 136 18.18 -17.77 3.80
N ALA A 137 18.45 -17.16 4.96
CA ALA A 137 18.73 -17.91 6.18
C ALA A 137 17.49 -18.63 6.70
N LEU A 138 16.31 -17.96 6.68
CA LEU A 138 15.04 -18.52 7.09
C LEU A 138 14.60 -19.69 6.17
N LEU A 139 14.80 -19.55 4.85
CA LEU A 139 14.46 -20.59 3.88
C LEU A 139 15.11 -21.93 4.20
N LYS A 140 16.39 -21.93 4.59
CA LYS A 140 17.11 -23.17 4.93
C LYS A 140 16.48 -23.95 6.06
N ILE A 141 15.85 -23.26 7.02
CA ILE A 141 15.15 -23.93 8.14
C ILE A 141 13.76 -24.39 7.71
N MET A 142 13.11 -23.62 6.82
CA MET A 142 11.75 -23.94 6.36
C MET A 142 11.73 -25.07 5.32
N GLU A 143 12.85 -25.40 4.69
CA GLU A 143 13.00 -26.53 3.75
C GLU A 143 13.02 -27.86 4.50
N GLU A 144 13.76 -27.92 5.60
CA GLU A 144 13.86 -29.10 6.45
C GLU A 144 13.60 -28.73 7.93
N PRO A 145 12.37 -28.39 8.26
CA PRO A 145 12.02 -27.91 9.60
C PRO A 145 12.08 -29.05 10.60
N PRO A 146 12.72 -28.88 11.77
CA PRO A 146 12.62 -29.85 12.86
C PRO A 146 11.16 -30.04 13.27
N GLU A 147 10.75 -31.27 13.61
CA GLU A 147 9.36 -31.61 13.94
C GLU A 147 8.76 -30.79 15.08
N HIS A 148 9.62 -30.36 16.00
CA HIS A 148 9.24 -29.57 17.18
C HIS A 148 9.15 -28.07 16.93
N ILE A 149 9.43 -27.59 15.71
CA ILE A 149 9.42 -26.16 15.37
C ILE A 149 8.17 -25.80 14.55
N LYS A 150 7.61 -24.62 14.83
CA LYS A 150 6.58 -24.02 13.99
C LYS A 150 6.86 -22.55 13.77
N PHE A 151 6.66 -22.11 12.52
CA PHE A 151 6.79 -20.71 12.12
C PHE A 151 5.43 -20.10 11.86
N ILE A 152 5.20 -18.87 12.35
CA ILE A 152 4.03 -18.06 12.02
C ILE A 152 4.56 -16.70 11.55
N LEU A 153 4.49 -16.50 10.25
CA LEU A 153 4.92 -15.27 9.60
C LEU A 153 3.71 -14.36 9.43
N ALA A 154 3.82 -13.09 9.79
CA ALA A 154 2.78 -12.10 9.55
C ALA A 154 3.32 -10.96 8.68
N THR A 155 2.50 -10.46 7.74
CA THR A 155 2.89 -9.36 6.86
C THR A 155 1.70 -8.52 6.44
N THR A 156 1.94 -7.23 6.27
CA THR A 156 1.02 -6.31 5.60
C THR A 156 1.24 -6.25 4.10
N GLU A 157 2.44 -6.63 3.62
CA GLU A 157 2.87 -6.49 2.22
C GLU A 157 3.37 -7.82 1.64
N ILE A 158 2.43 -8.67 1.22
CA ILE A 158 2.78 -10.01 0.70
C ILE A 158 3.66 -9.94 -0.56
N HIS A 159 3.52 -8.89 -1.38
CA HIS A 159 4.29 -8.73 -2.61
C HIS A 159 5.80 -8.54 -2.38
N LYS A 160 6.20 -8.13 -1.18
CA LYS A 160 7.61 -8.02 -0.78
C LYS A 160 8.17 -9.33 -0.22
N VAL A 161 7.34 -10.33 0.08
CA VAL A 161 7.78 -11.62 0.58
C VAL A 161 8.17 -12.54 -0.59
N PRO A 162 9.38 -13.14 -0.60
CA PRO A 162 9.80 -14.04 -1.67
C PRO A 162 8.84 -15.20 -1.87
N MET A 163 8.53 -15.54 -3.12
CA MET A 163 7.65 -16.66 -3.48
C MET A 163 8.14 -18.00 -2.96
N THR A 164 9.43 -18.16 -2.75
CA THR A 164 10.06 -19.35 -2.14
C THR A 164 9.63 -19.56 -0.69
N ILE A 165 9.41 -18.48 0.08
CA ILE A 165 8.81 -18.54 1.43
C ILE A 165 7.31 -18.82 1.34
N VAL A 166 6.60 -18.07 0.48
CA VAL A 166 5.14 -18.18 0.33
C VAL A 166 4.72 -19.61 -0.03
N SER A 167 5.47 -20.27 -0.91
CA SER A 167 5.17 -21.64 -1.37
C SER A 167 5.34 -22.73 -0.29
N ARG A 168 6.06 -22.44 0.79
CA ARG A 168 6.31 -23.36 1.91
C ARG A 168 5.40 -23.11 3.12
N CYS A 169 4.60 -22.03 3.07
CA CYS A 169 3.70 -21.65 4.14
C CYS A 169 2.24 -21.97 3.80
N GLN A 170 1.48 -22.33 4.80
CA GLN A 170 0.03 -22.32 4.71
C GLN A 170 -0.45 -20.87 4.86
N ARG A 171 -0.98 -20.29 3.75
CA ARG A 171 -1.37 -18.89 3.68
C ARG A 171 -2.79 -18.66 4.18
N TYR A 172 -2.98 -17.57 4.94
CA TYR A 172 -4.26 -17.06 5.43
C TYR A 172 -4.37 -15.57 5.17
N ASP A 173 -5.41 -15.17 4.44
CA ASP A 173 -5.63 -13.78 4.03
C ASP A 173 -6.66 -13.12 4.98
N PHE A 174 -6.19 -12.24 5.85
CA PHE A 174 -7.02 -11.44 6.75
C PHE A 174 -7.70 -10.31 5.98
N ARG A 175 -9.01 -10.26 6.08
CA ARG A 175 -9.83 -9.23 5.45
C ARG A 175 -9.96 -8.01 6.36
N ARG A 176 -10.23 -6.84 5.78
CA ARG A 176 -10.65 -5.68 6.55
C ARG A 176 -11.92 -6.01 7.32
N ILE A 177 -11.99 -5.53 8.55
CA ILE A 177 -13.14 -5.76 9.43
C ILE A 177 -14.27 -4.83 8.96
N ARG A 178 -15.49 -5.37 8.88
CA ARG A 178 -16.66 -4.57 8.50
C ARG A 178 -16.94 -3.50 9.54
N GLN A 179 -17.41 -2.33 9.10
CA GLN A 179 -17.69 -1.20 10.00
C GLN A 179 -18.71 -1.58 11.09
N GLU A 180 -19.73 -2.34 10.74
CA GLU A 180 -20.77 -2.81 11.68
C GLU A 180 -20.21 -3.67 12.80
N ASP A 181 -19.24 -4.55 12.48
CA ASP A 181 -18.59 -5.42 13.43
C ASP A 181 -17.65 -4.62 14.36
N ILE A 182 -16.99 -3.57 13.82
CA ILE A 182 -16.19 -2.65 14.63
C ILE A 182 -17.10 -1.87 15.59
N VAL A 183 -18.21 -1.29 15.10
CA VAL A 183 -19.18 -0.56 15.93
C VAL A 183 -19.68 -1.45 17.05
N SER A 184 -20.09 -2.69 16.75
CA SER A 184 -20.59 -3.63 17.74
C SER A 184 -19.54 -3.94 18.80
N ARG A 185 -18.28 -4.11 18.40
CA ARG A 185 -17.17 -4.37 19.33
C ARG A 185 -16.83 -3.16 20.19
N LEU A 186 -16.82 -1.95 19.61
CA LEU A 186 -16.59 -0.70 20.36
C LEU A 186 -17.69 -0.46 21.40
N MET A 187 -18.95 -0.63 21.04
CA MET A 187 -20.09 -0.49 21.95
C MET A 187 -19.98 -1.49 23.11
N TYR A 188 -19.64 -2.76 22.82
CA TYR A 188 -19.41 -3.77 23.84
C TYR A 188 -18.30 -3.38 24.83
N ILE A 189 -17.16 -2.92 24.31
CA ILE A 189 -16.00 -2.54 25.14
C ILE A 189 -16.31 -1.31 25.99
N ALA A 190 -16.91 -0.28 25.40
CA ALA A 190 -17.33 0.93 26.12
C ALA A 190 -18.30 0.61 27.26
N GLY A 191 -19.27 -0.29 27.00
CA GLY A 191 -20.20 -0.76 28.04
C GLY A 191 -19.51 -1.51 29.17
N GLN A 192 -18.48 -2.33 28.90
CA GLN A 192 -17.72 -3.04 29.92
C GLN A 192 -16.82 -2.10 30.76
N ASP A 193 -16.28 -1.04 30.13
CA ASP A 193 -15.44 -0.05 30.80
C ASP A 193 -16.25 1.09 31.44
N GLY A 194 -17.61 1.03 31.36
CA GLY A 194 -18.51 2.00 32.00
C GLY A 194 -18.54 3.37 31.31
N VAL A 195 -18.12 3.43 30.04
CA VAL A 195 -18.06 4.66 29.23
C VAL A 195 -19.32 4.80 28.38
N SER A 196 -19.89 6.01 28.33
CA SER A 196 -21.04 6.34 27.46
C SER A 196 -20.54 6.62 26.03
N LEU A 197 -20.77 5.68 25.12
CA LEU A 197 -20.42 5.82 23.70
C LEU A 197 -21.70 5.92 22.86
N ASN A 198 -21.86 7.03 22.11
CA ASN A 198 -22.97 7.17 21.17
C ASN A 198 -22.73 6.28 19.92
N LYS A 199 -23.78 5.67 19.39
CA LYS A 199 -23.70 4.82 18.18
C LYS A 199 -23.12 5.55 16.97
N ASP A 200 -23.47 6.83 16.80
CA ASP A 200 -22.97 7.65 15.70
C ASP A 200 -21.48 7.96 15.87
N ALA A 201 -21.02 8.18 17.11
CA ALA A 201 -19.61 8.30 17.46
C ALA A 201 -18.85 6.99 17.18
N ALA A 202 -19.40 5.85 17.56
CA ALA A 202 -18.84 4.54 17.25
C ALA A 202 -18.73 4.29 15.75
N SER A 203 -19.75 4.67 14.97
CA SER A 203 -19.76 4.57 13.50
C SER A 203 -18.71 5.48 12.88
N MET A 204 -18.48 6.64 13.45
CA MET A 204 -17.43 7.56 13.03
C MET A 204 -16.02 6.97 13.29
N ILE A 205 -15.78 6.43 14.48
CA ILE A 205 -14.52 5.74 14.80
C ILE A 205 -14.28 4.57 13.86
N ALA A 206 -15.30 3.73 13.61
CA ALA A 206 -15.20 2.58 12.72
C ALA A 206 -14.83 2.98 11.27
N ARG A 207 -15.34 4.11 10.80
CA ARG A 207 -15.03 4.64 9.47
C ARG A 207 -13.60 5.17 9.39
N ILE A 208 -13.15 5.92 10.41
CA ILE A 208 -11.79 6.47 10.44
C ILE A 208 -10.74 5.37 10.49
N SER A 209 -11.04 4.27 11.18
CA SER A 209 -10.13 3.14 11.35
C SER A 209 -10.00 2.23 10.12
N ASP A 210 -10.79 2.45 9.06
CA ASP A 210 -10.69 1.76 7.76
C ASP A 210 -10.54 0.23 7.88
N GLY A 211 -11.31 -0.38 8.76
CA GLY A 211 -11.30 -1.84 8.97
C GLY A 211 -10.20 -2.35 9.89
N ALA A 212 -9.49 -1.48 10.60
CA ALA A 212 -8.44 -1.83 11.56
C ALA A 212 -8.94 -1.70 13.01
N MET A 213 -9.20 -2.81 13.69
CA MET A 213 -9.68 -2.82 15.09
C MET A 213 -8.70 -2.16 16.06
N ARG A 214 -7.38 -2.33 15.83
CA ARG A 214 -6.36 -1.71 16.70
C ARG A 214 -6.44 -0.19 16.67
N ASP A 215 -6.62 0.37 15.49
CA ASP A 215 -6.69 1.81 15.30
C ASP A 215 -8.02 2.35 15.84
N ALA A 216 -9.13 1.60 15.65
CA ALA A 216 -10.43 1.93 16.27
C ALA A 216 -10.35 1.99 17.79
N LEU A 217 -9.71 1.01 18.43
CA LEU A 217 -9.50 1.00 19.88
C LEU A 217 -8.56 2.09 20.36
N SER A 218 -7.56 2.46 19.57
CA SER A 218 -6.65 3.58 19.90
C SER A 218 -7.37 4.92 19.85
N ILE A 219 -8.27 5.13 18.87
CA ILE A 219 -9.09 6.33 18.79
C ILE A 219 -10.10 6.38 19.96
N LEU A 220 -10.74 5.26 20.27
CA LEU A 220 -11.65 5.18 21.43
C LEU A 220 -10.91 5.52 22.73
N ASP A 221 -9.70 5.01 22.90
CA ASP A 221 -8.86 5.25 24.06
C ASP A 221 -8.53 6.75 24.21
N GLN A 222 -8.21 7.43 23.11
CA GLN A 222 -8.02 8.89 23.08
C GLN A 222 -9.31 9.63 23.46
N CYS A 223 -10.46 9.19 22.94
CA CYS A 223 -11.75 9.81 23.28
C CYS A 223 -12.10 9.66 24.76
N ILE A 224 -11.82 8.51 25.37
CA ILE A 224 -12.02 8.27 26.81
C ILE A 224 -11.15 9.19 27.66
N ALA A 225 -9.89 9.44 27.24
CA ALA A 225 -9.01 10.37 27.92
C ALA A 225 -9.52 11.83 27.86
N PHE A 226 -10.39 12.13 26.89
CA PHE A 226 -10.94 13.46 26.66
C PHE A 226 -12.28 13.69 27.38
N SER A 227 -13.18 12.70 27.40
CA SER A 227 -14.51 12.79 28.01
C SER A 227 -15.12 11.43 28.30
N ASP A 228 -15.86 11.32 29.40
CA ASP A 228 -16.64 10.12 29.75
C ASP A 228 -17.88 9.91 28.86
N ASN A 229 -18.36 10.98 28.19
CA ASN A 229 -19.47 10.91 27.24
C ASN A 229 -18.97 11.19 25.84
N ILE A 230 -18.85 10.12 25.04
CA ILE A 230 -18.25 10.16 23.71
C ILE A 230 -19.32 10.41 22.66
N THR A 231 -19.35 11.62 22.13
CA THR A 231 -20.17 12.10 21.02
C THR A 231 -19.34 12.18 19.73
N GLN A 232 -19.99 12.50 18.60
CA GLN A 232 -19.26 12.74 17.33
C GLN A 232 -18.27 13.92 17.45
N ASP A 233 -18.64 14.97 18.20
CA ASP A 233 -17.77 16.13 18.42
C ASP A 233 -16.52 15.73 19.21
N THR A 234 -16.70 14.92 20.26
CA THR A 234 -15.57 14.38 21.04
C THR A 234 -14.62 13.55 20.16
N VAL A 235 -15.16 12.71 19.26
CA VAL A 235 -14.34 11.93 18.31
C VAL A 235 -13.63 12.86 17.33
N SER A 236 -14.30 13.91 16.84
CA SER A 236 -13.72 14.87 15.90
C SER A 236 -12.54 15.61 16.52
N GLU A 237 -12.66 16.00 17.79
CA GLU A 237 -11.60 16.69 18.52
C GLU A 237 -10.46 15.73 18.86
N ALA A 238 -10.74 14.58 19.46
CA ALA A 238 -9.74 13.62 19.91
C ALA A 238 -8.96 12.99 18.74
N ALA A 239 -9.64 12.68 17.62
CA ALA A 239 -8.99 12.15 16.41
C ALA A 239 -8.31 13.23 15.55
N GLY A 240 -8.33 14.51 15.99
CA GLY A 240 -7.76 15.63 15.24
C GLY A 240 -8.50 15.91 13.92
N ILE A 241 -9.81 15.55 13.84
CA ILE A 241 -10.67 15.77 12.68
C ILE A 241 -11.42 17.10 12.83
N ALA A 242 -11.10 17.88 13.87
CA ALA A 242 -11.60 19.22 14.03
C ALA A 242 -11.31 20.03 12.77
N GLY A 243 -12.36 20.38 12.06
CA GLY A 243 -12.23 21.06 10.75
C GLY A 243 -12.91 20.35 9.60
N ARG A 244 -13.82 19.39 9.86
CA ARG A 244 -14.57 18.70 8.79
C ARG A 244 -15.37 19.68 7.94
N ASP A 245 -15.99 20.65 8.60
CA ASP A 245 -16.67 21.74 7.89
C ASP A 245 -15.69 22.59 7.09
N LEU A 246 -14.45 22.80 7.61
CA LEU A 246 -13.40 23.49 6.88
C LEU A 246 -12.90 22.67 5.69
N VAL A 247 -12.82 21.33 5.80
CA VAL A 247 -12.44 20.47 4.67
C VAL A 247 -13.51 20.51 3.57
N LEU A 248 -14.78 20.46 3.94
CA LEU A 248 -15.87 20.61 2.98
C LEU A 248 -15.89 22.01 2.36
N SER A 249 -15.65 23.06 3.15
CA SER A 249 -15.53 24.43 2.63
C SER A 249 -14.33 24.61 1.71
N LEU A 250 -13.21 23.92 2.00
CA LEU A 250 -12.05 23.86 1.09
C LEU A 250 -12.44 23.19 -0.22
N LEU A 251 -13.13 22.05 -0.15
CA LEU A 251 -13.61 21.36 -1.34
C LEU A 251 -14.58 22.25 -2.16
N GLU A 252 -15.51 22.95 -1.50
CA GLU A 252 -16.41 23.91 -2.14
C GLU A 252 -15.63 25.02 -2.86
N SER A 253 -14.58 25.56 -2.22
CA SER A 253 -13.71 26.58 -2.85
C SER A 253 -12.97 26.03 -4.07
N LEU A 254 -12.47 24.78 -4.00
CA LEU A 254 -11.80 24.11 -5.14
C LEU A 254 -12.78 23.84 -6.30
N VAL A 255 -14.01 23.39 -5.98
CA VAL A 255 -15.08 23.20 -6.96
C VAL A 255 -15.50 24.54 -7.56
N GLY A 256 -15.62 25.59 -6.75
CA GLY A 256 -15.98 26.93 -7.18
C GLY A 256 -14.86 27.72 -7.87
N SER A 257 -13.62 27.17 -7.96
CA SER A 257 -12.43 27.88 -8.45
C SER A 257 -12.08 29.16 -7.65
N ASP A 258 -12.47 29.20 -6.35
CA ASP A 258 -12.08 30.28 -5.45
C ASP A 258 -10.70 30.03 -4.84
N THR A 259 -9.68 30.47 -5.56
CA THR A 259 -8.27 30.34 -5.13
C THR A 259 -8.01 31.05 -3.80
N ALA A 260 -8.57 32.26 -3.60
CA ALA A 260 -8.33 33.04 -2.40
C ALA A 260 -8.98 32.39 -1.15
N GLY A 261 -10.21 31.86 -1.33
CA GLY A 261 -10.89 31.07 -0.29
C GLY A 261 -10.13 29.80 0.06
N ALA A 262 -9.70 29.03 -0.94
CA ALA A 262 -8.95 27.79 -0.74
C ALA A 262 -7.65 28.03 0.04
N LEU A 263 -6.85 29.03 -0.34
CA LEU A 263 -5.60 29.35 0.37
C LEU A 263 -5.82 29.84 1.82
N ARG A 264 -6.88 30.60 2.09
CA ARG A 264 -7.25 31.00 3.45
C ARG A 264 -7.59 29.81 4.31
N ILE A 265 -8.39 28.89 3.80
CA ILE A 265 -8.82 27.69 4.55
C ILE A 265 -7.63 26.76 4.78
N ILE A 266 -6.73 26.57 3.80
CA ILE A 266 -5.49 25.80 3.99
C ILE A 266 -4.63 26.41 5.11
N ASN A 267 -4.48 27.74 5.14
CA ASN A 267 -3.76 28.42 6.21
C ASN A 267 -4.42 28.23 7.59
N GLU A 268 -5.74 28.27 7.67
CA GLU A 268 -6.48 28.03 8.91
C GLU A 268 -6.31 26.59 9.39
N LEU A 269 -6.45 25.60 8.50
CA LEU A 269 -6.23 24.19 8.82
C LEU A 269 -4.78 23.94 9.27
N TYR A 270 -3.80 24.57 8.63
CA TYR A 270 -2.40 24.49 9.04
C TYR A 270 -2.16 25.09 10.42
N SER A 271 -2.76 26.25 10.75
CA SER A 271 -2.64 26.89 12.06
C SER A 271 -3.26 26.04 13.19
N LYS A 272 -4.28 25.21 12.86
CA LYS A 272 -4.89 24.21 13.74
C LYS A 272 -4.12 22.88 13.79
N SER A 273 -2.88 22.85 13.29
CA SER A 273 -2.00 21.66 13.26
C SER A 273 -2.57 20.47 12.52
N LYS A 274 -3.46 20.68 11.51
CA LYS A 274 -3.95 19.61 10.65
C LYS A 274 -2.80 19.06 9.82
N ASP A 275 -2.69 17.73 9.74
CA ASP A 275 -1.70 17.06 8.90
C ASP A 275 -2.05 17.23 7.42
N MET A 276 -1.16 17.85 6.64
CA MET A 276 -1.41 18.20 5.24
C MET A 276 -1.52 16.98 4.31
N PRO A 277 -0.69 15.92 4.41
CA PRO A 277 -0.89 14.67 3.67
C PRO A 277 -2.27 14.06 3.94
N ARG A 278 -2.67 13.96 5.19
CA ARG A 278 -3.98 13.41 5.56
C ARG A 278 -5.13 14.27 5.02
N LEU A 279 -4.98 15.59 5.02
CA LEU A 279 -5.95 16.50 4.41
C LEU A 279 -6.09 16.25 2.90
N CYS A 280 -4.98 16.02 2.20
CA CYS A 280 -4.98 15.67 0.79
C CYS A 280 -5.74 14.35 0.53
N ASP A 281 -5.50 13.32 1.34
CA ASP A 281 -6.18 12.03 1.23
C ASP A 281 -7.69 12.15 1.53
N GLU A 282 -8.09 13.01 2.48
CA GLU A 282 -9.50 13.32 2.76
C GLU A 282 -10.18 14.00 1.55
N LEU A 283 -9.51 14.96 0.89
CA LEU A 283 -10.02 15.61 -0.33
C LEU A 283 -10.16 14.62 -1.48
N ILE A 284 -9.19 13.72 -1.67
CA ILE A 284 -9.26 12.63 -2.67
C ILE A 284 -10.49 11.74 -2.38
N GLY A 285 -10.72 11.39 -1.12
CA GLY A 285 -11.88 10.61 -0.69
C GLY A 285 -13.22 11.26 -1.01
N HIS A 286 -13.34 12.58 -0.78
CA HIS A 286 -14.53 13.34 -1.11
C HIS A 286 -14.75 13.46 -2.63
N LEU A 287 -13.71 13.76 -3.41
CA LEU A 287 -13.81 13.80 -4.88
C LEU A 287 -14.15 12.43 -5.47
N ARG A 288 -13.62 11.34 -4.89
CA ARG A 288 -14.03 9.99 -5.26
C ARG A 288 -15.53 9.77 -4.98
N SER A 289 -16.04 10.26 -3.86
CA SER A 289 -17.47 10.18 -3.54
C SER A 289 -18.30 10.96 -4.54
N ILE A 290 -17.88 12.18 -4.92
CA ILE A 290 -18.52 12.98 -5.99
C ILE A 290 -18.52 12.23 -7.33
N MET A 291 -17.39 11.61 -7.70
CA MET A 291 -17.28 10.79 -8.91
C MET A 291 -18.29 9.62 -8.89
N LEU A 292 -18.40 8.91 -7.76
CA LEU A 292 -19.33 7.79 -7.61
C LEU A 292 -20.79 8.24 -7.70
N ILE A 293 -21.15 9.33 -7.03
CA ILE A 293 -22.50 9.93 -7.10
C ILE A 293 -22.89 10.22 -8.54
N LYS A 294 -21.94 10.76 -9.33
CA LYS A 294 -22.19 11.12 -10.73
C LYS A 294 -22.22 9.93 -11.67
N SER A 295 -21.37 8.92 -11.44
CA SER A 295 -21.21 7.74 -12.33
C SER A 295 -22.17 6.61 -12.00
N ALA A 296 -22.55 6.44 -10.74
CA ALA A 296 -23.35 5.32 -10.25
C ALA A 296 -24.30 5.77 -9.12
N PRO A 297 -25.36 6.54 -9.43
CA PRO A 297 -26.27 7.11 -8.41
C PRO A 297 -26.96 6.06 -7.53
N GLU A 298 -27.10 4.83 -8.02
CA GLU A 298 -27.75 3.72 -7.29
C GLU A 298 -26.81 3.09 -6.24
N SER A 299 -25.52 3.38 -6.28
CA SER A 299 -24.50 2.72 -5.43
C SER A 299 -24.17 3.54 -4.18
N ARG A 300 -25.19 4.06 -3.49
CA ARG A 300 -25.03 4.86 -2.26
C ARG A 300 -24.29 4.12 -1.13
N GLU A 301 -24.36 2.80 -1.12
CA GLU A 301 -23.64 1.94 -0.16
C GLU A 301 -22.10 2.05 -0.26
N LEU A 302 -21.58 2.51 -1.40
CA LEU A 302 -20.14 2.72 -1.62
C LEU A 302 -19.65 4.10 -1.15
N LEU A 303 -20.57 4.97 -0.69
CA LEU A 303 -20.22 6.31 -0.21
C LEU A 303 -19.75 6.24 1.24
N TYR A 304 -18.54 6.71 1.47
CA TYR A 304 -17.95 6.83 2.80
C TYR A 304 -18.17 8.25 3.39
N CYS A 305 -19.43 8.71 3.44
CA CYS A 305 -19.78 10.04 3.95
C CYS A 305 -20.98 9.98 4.91
N LEU A 306 -21.12 10.99 5.79
CA LEU A 306 -22.31 11.15 6.62
C LEU A 306 -23.52 11.57 5.75
N PRO A 307 -24.76 11.31 6.20
CA PRO A 307 -25.95 11.70 5.46
C PRO A 307 -25.98 13.19 5.09
N ASP A 308 -25.60 14.07 6.02
CA ASP A 308 -25.55 15.52 5.80
C ASP A 308 -24.47 15.94 4.81
N GLU A 309 -23.31 15.23 4.81
CA GLU A 309 -22.25 15.43 3.84
C GLU A 309 -22.67 14.96 2.44
N ALA A 310 -23.41 13.85 2.36
CA ALA A 310 -23.88 13.31 1.09
C ALA A 310 -24.70 14.34 0.32
N VAL A 311 -25.58 15.08 1.01
CA VAL A 311 -26.39 16.16 0.39
C VAL A 311 -25.51 17.29 -0.18
N LYS A 312 -24.45 17.68 0.53
CA LYS A 312 -23.51 18.70 0.03
C LYS A 312 -22.72 18.17 -1.18
N LEU A 313 -22.23 16.92 -1.11
CA LEU A 313 -21.49 16.29 -2.20
C LEU A 313 -22.35 16.05 -3.45
N GLU A 314 -23.64 15.73 -3.28
CA GLU A 314 -24.61 15.63 -4.41
C GLU A 314 -24.74 16.97 -5.15
N LYS A 315 -24.89 18.08 -4.43
CA LYS A 315 -24.92 19.42 -5.04
C LYS A 315 -23.64 19.77 -5.80
N MET A 316 -22.47 19.41 -5.22
CA MET A 316 -21.20 19.61 -5.90
C MET A 316 -21.07 18.73 -7.16
N ALA A 317 -21.55 17.48 -7.10
CA ALA A 317 -21.56 16.56 -8.24
C ALA A 317 -22.38 17.08 -9.42
N GLU A 318 -23.50 17.77 -9.16
CA GLU A 318 -24.31 18.40 -10.21
C GLU A 318 -23.56 19.52 -10.94
N SER A 319 -22.74 20.30 -10.21
CA SER A 319 -22.01 21.46 -10.73
C SER A 319 -20.72 21.14 -11.47
N MET A 320 -20.19 19.93 -11.34
CA MET A 320 -18.88 19.54 -11.93
C MET A 320 -19.04 18.65 -13.15
N SER A 321 -18.18 18.82 -14.17
CA SER A 321 -18.00 17.84 -15.24
C SER A 321 -17.15 16.65 -14.79
N MET A 322 -17.29 15.47 -15.42
CA MET A 322 -16.44 14.31 -15.14
C MET A 322 -14.98 14.61 -15.44
N GLU A 323 -14.69 15.36 -16.52
CA GLU A 323 -13.36 15.78 -16.89
C GLU A 323 -12.68 16.58 -15.77
N ARG A 324 -13.42 17.52 -15.17
CA ARG A 324 -12.94 18.32 -14.05
C ARG A 324 -12.68 17.46 -12.79
N ILE A 325 -13.56 16.51 -12.48
CA ILE A 325 -13.37 15.59 -11.34
C ILE A 325 -12.09 14.78 -11.52
N PHE A 326 -11.85 14.20 -12.70
CA PHE A 326 -10.63 13.44 -12.97
C PHE A 326 -9.37 14.32 -12.88
N TYR A 327 -9.42 15.52 -13.46
CA TYR A 327 -8.31 16.46 -13.37
C TYR A 327 -7.95 16.80 -11.92
N GLN A 328 -8.95 17.10 -11.08
CA GLN A 328 -8.72 17.41 -9.67
C GLN A 328 -8.18 16.18 -8.90
N LEU A 329 -8.68 14.98 -9.18
CA LEU A 329 -8.18 13.74 -8.59
C LEU A 329 -6.71 13.50 -8.96
N ASP A 330 -6.34 13.69 -10.21
CA ASP A 330 -4.95 13.50 -10.67
C ASP A 330 -4.03 14.54 -10.02
N CYS A 331 -4.42 15.82 -9.96
CA CYS A 331 -3.65 16.87 -9.28
C CYS A 331 -3.43 16.55 -7.80
N LEU A 332 -4.43 16.05 -7.07
CA LEU A 332 -4.29 15.70 -5.66
C LEU A 332 -3.46 14.44 -5.44
N LYS A 333 -3.56 13.44 -6.33
CA LYS A 333 -2.69 12.24 -6.27
C LYS A 333 -1.23 12.62 -6.48
N ASP A 334 -0.92 13.39 -7.51
CA ASP A 334 0.43 13.91 -7.76
C ASP A 334 0.94 14.68 -6.53
N CYS A 335 0.07 15.51 -5.92
CA CYS A 335 0.40 16.28 -4.72
C CYS A 335 0.71 15.36 -3.52
N SER A 336 -0.09 14.31 -3.30
CA SER A 336 0.14 13.34 -2.23
C SER A 336 1.48 12.62 -2.40
N GLU A 337 1.86 12.24 -3.62
CA GLU A 337 3.16 11.62 -3.90
C GLU A 337 4.34 12.60 -3.67
N VAL A 338 4.20 13.86 -4.10
CA VAL A 338 5.22 14.90 -3.87
C VAL A 338 5.41 15.16 -2.38
N MET A 339 4.32 15.26 -1.62
CA MET A 339 4.37 15.50 -0.16
C MET A 339 5.10 14.41 0.62
N GLN A 340 5.17 13.16 0.13
CA GLN A 340 5.94 12.08 0.78
C GLN A 340 7.44 12.37 0.81
N ARG A 341 7.95 13.16 -0.15
CA ARG A 341 9.38 13.47 -0.32
C ARG A 341 9.72 14.93 0.00
N SER A 342 8.72 15.78 0.12
CA SER A 342 8.89 17.23 0.32
C SER A 342 9.06 17.59 1.79
N SER A 343 9.88 18.61 2.05
CA SER A 343 10.02 19.24 3.36
C SER A 343 8.93 20.27 3.67
N SER A 344 8.25 20.82 2.64
CA SER A 344 7.23 21.87 2.78
C SER A 344 5.86 21.42 2.27
N LYS A 345 5.25 20.47 2.97
CA LYS A 345 3.96 19.87 2.64
C LYS A 345 2.82 20.88 2.46
N ARG A 346 2.86 21.98 3.21
CA ARG A 346 1.90 23.08 3.10
C ARG A 346 1.97 23.76 1.73
N THR A 347 3.18 24.14 1.30
CA THR A 347 3.40 24.82 0.02
C THR A 347 2.96 23.93 -1.14
N ASP A 348 3.22 22.62 -1.05
CA ASP A 348 2.80 21.66 -2.08
C ASP A 348 1.27 21.65 -2.26
N LEU A 349 0.52 21.65 -1.12
CA LEU A 349 -0.93 21.69 -1.16
C LEU A 349 -1.47 23.04 -1.67
N GLU A 350 -0.84 24.16 -1.27
CA GLU A 350 -1.19 25.49 -1.78
C GLU A 350 -1.00 25.57 -3.31
N MET A 351 0.12 25.07 -3.83
CA MET A 351 0.39 25.00 -5.26
C MET A 351 -0.62 24.12 -5.99
N CYS A 352 -0.97 22.97 -5.41
CA CYS A 352 -1.98 22.07 -5.95
C CYS A 352 -3.36 22.75 -6.02
N ALA A 353 -3.77 23.46 -4.95
CA ALA A 353 -5.04 24.18 -4.90
C ALA A 353 -5.10 25.28 -5.99
N VAL A 354 -4.01 26.03 -6.17
CA VAL A 354 -3.92 27.03 -7.26
C VAL A 354 -4.06 26.35 -8.62
N LYS A 355 -3.36 25.24 -8.86
CA LYS A 355 -3.41 24.47 -10.12
C LYS A 355 -4.83 24.00 -10.40
N ILE A 356 -5.54 23.48 -9.40
CA ILE A 356 -6.93 23.02 -9.50
C ILE A 356 -7.89 24.18 -9.84
N CYS A 357 -7.74 25.32 -9.17
CA CYS A 357 -8.59 26.49 -9.39
C CYS A 357 -8.35 27.18 -10.75
N CYS A 358 -7.14 27.06 -11.30
CA CYS A 358 -6.79 27.62 -12.62
C CYS A 358 -7.22 26.72 -13.79
N PHE A 359 -7.88 25.59 -13.53
CA PHE A 359 -8.35 24.70 -14.59
C PHE A 359 -9.43 25.39 -15.44
N VAL A 360 -9.15 25.50 -16.73
CA VAL A 360 -10.10 25.99 -17.73
C VAL A 360 -10.64 24.78 -18.49
N GLU A 361 -11.92 24.47 -18.34
CA GLU A 361 -12.55 23.43 -19.15
C GLU A 361 -12.39 23.78 -20.63
N SER A 362 -11.76 22.86 -21.37
CA SER A 362 -11.68 22.98 -22.82
C SER A 362 -13.08 22.86 -23.38
N SER A 363 -13.71 23.99 -23.67
CA SER A 363 -15.03 24.06 -24.30
C SER A 363 -14.97 23.58 -25.76
N VAL A 364 -14.58 22.33 -25.98
CA VAL A 364 -14.61 21.67 -27.28
C VAL A 364 -15.86 20.79 -27.36
N ALA A 365 -16.99 21.36 -27.11
CA ALA A 365 -18.27 20.76 -27.56
C ALA A 365 -19.43 21.73 -27.35
N LYS A 366 -19.52 22.82 -28.09
CA LYS A 366 -20.75 23.48 -28.55
C LYS A 366 -20.46 24.91 -29.02
N SER A 367 -19.71 25.03 -30.11
CA SER A 367 -19.95 26.15 -31.06
C SER A 367 -19.14 25.83 -32.30
N GLY A 368 -19.84 25.75 -33.39
CA GLY A 368 -19.24 25.65 -34.69
C GLY A 368 -18.34 26.88 -34.97
N SER A 369 -17.27 26.62 -35.69
CA SER A 369 -16.38 27.60 -36.30
C SER A 369 -15.69 28.59 -35.34
N ARG A 370 -14.72 28.12 -34.56
CA ARG A 370 -13.61 28.97 -34.19
C ARG A 370 -12.65 28.97 -35.38
N ALA A 371 -12.56 30.10 -36.06
CA ALA A 371 -11.56 30.25 -37.11
C ALA A 371 -10.17 30.01 -36.50
N LEU A 372 -9.56 28.88 -36.87
CA LEU A 372 -8.18 28.57 -36.54
C LEU A 372 -7.28 29.74 -36.84
N SER A 373 -6.40 30.10 -35.94
CA SER A 373 -5.39 31.13 -36.19
C SER A 373 -4.56 30.77 -37.42
N SER A 374 -4.01 31.75 -38.09
CA SER A 374 -3.18 31.51 -39.27
C SER A 374 -2.01 30.58 -39.01
N GLN A 375 -1.52 30.51 -37.76
CA GLN A 375 -0.45 29.59 -37.31
C GLN A 375 -0.92 28.17 -37.13
N GLU A 376 -2.12 27.94 -36.56
CA GLU A 376 -2.70 26.61 -36.40
C GLU A 376 -3.05 25.96 -37.74
N ARG A 377 -3.59 26.72 -38.70
CA ARG A 377 -3.80 26.23 -40.09
C ARG A 377 -2.49 25.88 -40.80
N ALA A 378 -1.43 26.63 -40.57
CA ALA A 378 -0.11 26.34 -41.14
C ALA A 378 0.53 25.08 -40.53
N LEU A 379 0.26 24.80 -39.23
CA LEU A 379 0.70 23.57 -38.54
C LEU A 379 -0.09 22.34 -39.01
N GLU A 380 -1.41 22.43 -39.14
CA GLU A 380 -2.24 21.35 -39.67
C GLU A 380 -1.92 21.02 -41.13
N ALA A 381 -1.67 22.05 -41.95
CA ALA A 381 -1.22 21.85 -43.34
C ALA A 381 0.15 21.17 -43.41
N ARG A 382 1.05 21.46 -42.47
CA ARG A 382 2.36 20.81 -42.37
C ARG A 382 2.28 19.37 -41.87
N LEU A 383 1.40 19.09 -40.92
CA LEU A 383 1.12 17.72 -40.44
C LEU A 383 0.55 16.84 -41.56
N SER A 384 -0.47 17.32 -42.27
CA SER A 384 -1.07 16.59 -43.40
C SER A 384 -0.11 16.37 -44.57
N GLU A 385 0.82 17.28 -44.80
CA GLU A 385 1.87 17.13 -45.83
C GLU A 385 2.92 16.09 -45.38
N LEU A 386 3.30 16.06 -44.10
CA LEU A 386 4.19 15.03 -43.55
C LEU A 386 3.57 13.64 -43.54
N GLU A 387 2.28 13.52 -43.23
CA GLU A 387 1.53 12.27 -43.32
C GLU A 387 1.47 11.75 -44.75
N ARG A 388 1.18 12.60 -45.75
CA ARG A 388 1.24 12.22 -47.16
C ARG A 388 2.62 11.76 -47.61
N ARG A 389 3.69 12.39 -47.11
CA ARG A 389 5.07 11.97 -47.42
C ARG A 389 5.40 10.64 -46.79
N LEU A 390 4.93 10.37 -45.57
CA LEU A 390 5.06 9.08 -44.91
C LEU A 390 4.30 7.99 -45.66
N ASP A 391 3.07 8.25 -46.09
CA ASP A 391 2.27 7.33 -46.89
C ASP A 391 2.89 7.04 -48.27
N SER A 392 3.45 8.06 -48.90
CA SER A 392 4.15 7.89 -50.18
C SER A 392 5.45 7.10 -50.06
N LEU A 393 6.16 7.19 -48.93
CA LEU A 393 7.34 6.39 -48.63
C LEU A 393 6.98 4.93 -48.25
N SER A 394 5.86 4.75 -47.59
CA SER A 394 5.38 3.39 -47.22
C SER A 394 4.81 2.62 -48.42
N HIS A 395 4.34 3.30 -49.47
CA HIS A 395 3.81 2.72 -50.71
C HIS A 395 4.86 2.64 -51.84
N GLY A 396 6.06 3.23 -51.66
CA GLY A 396 7.13 3.26 -52.64
C GLY A 396 8.03 2.02 -52.75
N GLU A 397 7.91 1.05 -51.85
CA GLU A 397 8.76 -0.16 -51.83
C GLU A 397 8.14 -1.42 -52.45
N LYS A 398 7.04 -1.30 -53.19
CA LYS A 398 6.46 -2.46 -53.89
C LYS A 398 6.31 -2.24 -55.41
N SER A 399 7.41 -1.95 -56.10
CA SER A 399 7.41 -2.06 -57.58
C SER A 399 8.83 -2.07 -58.11
N HIS A 400 9.46 -3.20 -58.21
CA HIS A 400 10.34 -3.64 -59.30
C HIS A 400 11.02 -4.98 -58.91
N ASN A 401 10.46 -6.08 -59.35
CA ASN A 401 11.12 -7.10 -60.18
C ASN A 401 10.23 -8.33 -60.34
N ALA A 402 9.53 -8.33 -61.48
CA ALA A 402 8.96 -9.54 -62.05
C ALA A 402 9.70 -9.85 -63.35
N ARG A 403 10.57 -10.84 -63.37
CA ARG A 403 10.88 -11.69 -64.55
C ARG A 403 11.36 -13.04 -64.07
N GLY A 404 10.51 -14.01 -64.21
CA GLY A 404 10.43 -15.32 -64.73
C GLY A 404 11.64 -16.26 -64.56
N VAL A 405 11.35 -17.39 -64.00
CA VAL A 405 11.52 -18.74 -64.60
C VAL A 405 11.05 -19.77 -63.57
N SER A 406 10.06 -20.56 -63.92
CA SER A 406 9.64 -21.84 -63.26
C SER A 406 10.41 -23.00 -63.88
N PRO A 407 10.22 -24.30 -63.53
CA PRO A 407 9.93 -24.94 -62.25
C PRO A 407 10.90 -26.15 -61.96
N ASP A 408 10.67 -26.83 -60.87
CA ASP A 408 10.94 -28.24 -60.57
C ASP A 408 11.82 -28.56 -59.36
N ARG A 409 11.17 -29.29 -58.49
CA ARG A 409 11.62 -30.40 -57.63
C ARG A 409 11.48 -30.23 -56.13
N GLU A 410 10.42 -30.79 -55.59
CA GLU A 410 10.42 -31.55 -54.32
C GLU A 410 11.25 -32.86 -54.51
N PRO A 411 11.65 -33.62 -53.50
CA PRO A 411 11.38 -33.62 -52.06
C PRO A 411 12.60 -33.97 -51.19
N SER A 412 12.54 -33.84 -49.90
CA SER A 412 12.76 -34.97 -48.96
C SER A 412 13.01 -34.52 -47.52
N ALA A 413 12.28 -35.15 -46.65
CA ALA A 413 12.40 -35.12 -45.21
C ALA A 413 13.69 -35.77 -44.73
N GLN A 414 14.40 -35.16 -43.79
CA GLN A 414 15.26 -35.90 -42.88
C GLN A 414 15.15 -35.38 -41.43
N LYS A 415 14.74 -36.33 -40.58
CA LYS A 415 14.75 -36.28 -39.13
C LYS A 415 16.18 -36.12 -38.62
N ILE A 416 16.42 -35.17 -37.70
CA ILE A 416 17.60 -35.19 -36.85
C ILE A 416 17.18 -35.11 -35.38
N LYS A 417 17.81 -35.97 -34.59
CA LYS A 417 17.60 -36.34 -33.21
C LYS A 417 17.95 -35.17 -32.26
N TYR A 418 17.22 -35.11 -31.16
CA TYR A 418 17.56 -34.35 -29.96
C TYR A 418 18.73 -34.99 -29.21
N GLU A 419 19.69 -34.16 -28.77
CA GLU A 419 20.53 -34.36 -27.59
C GLU A 419 20.62 -33.06 -26.82
N PRO A 420 20.69 -33.10 -25.43
CA PRO A 420 20.51 -31.93 -24.60
C PRO A 420 21.86 -31.26 -24.26
N GLY A 421 21.95 -29.99 -24.46
CA GLY A 421 23.11 -29.17 -24.10
C GLY A 421 22.72 -27.73 -23.75
N GLU A 422 23.07 -27.35 -22.55
CA GLU A 422 23.37 -26.03 -21.98
C GLU A 422 22.45 -24.82 -22.32
N ALA A 423 21.97 -24.18 -21.26
CA ALA A 423 21.22 -22.96 -21.24
C ALA A 423 21.95 -21.77 -21.88
N PRO A 424 21.31 -20.96 -22.71
CA PRO A 424 21.87 -19.70 -23.14
C PRO A 424 21.39 -18.55 -22.23
N ARG A 425 22.37 -17.81 -21.74
CA ARG A 425 22.17 -16.42 -21.26
C ARG A 425 21.70 -15.59 -22.46
N SER A 426 20.56 -14.97 -22.35
CA SER A 426 20.10 -13.98 -23.32
C SER A 426 19.81 -12.65 -22.63
N SER A 427 20.63 -11.68 -22.87
CA SER A 427 20.28 -10.27 -22.85
C SER A 427 19.96 -9.83 -24.28
N PRO A 428 18.88 -9.09 -24.52
CA PRO A 428 18.62 -8.54 -25.86
C PRO A 428 19.44 -7.26 -26.05
N THR A 429 20.25 -7.27 -27.07
CA THR A 429 20.92 -6.09 -27.61
C THR A 429 19.98 -5.34 -28.55
N PRO A 430 19.75 -4.04 -28.39
CA PRO A 430 19.26 -3.24 -29.48
C PRO A 430 20.45 -2.64 -30.24
N SER A 431 20.60 -3.06 -31.46
CA SER A 431 21.46 -2.45 -32.45
C SER A 431 20.91 -1.07 -32.87
N ALA A 432 21.58 -0.01 -32.51
CA ALA A 432 21.57 1.24 -33.25
C ALA A 432 22.92 1.90 -33.02
N ASN A 433 23.60 2.23 -34.10
CA ASN A 433 24.86 2.98 -34.15
C ASN A 433 24.66 4.37 -33.53
N ARG A 434 24.72 4.47 -32.20
CA ARG A 434 24.74 5.75 -31.50
C ARG A 434 26.18 6.22 -31.42
N VAL A 435 26.47 7.34 -32.01
CA VAL A 435 27.79 8.00 -31.99
C VAL A 435 28.04 8.42 -30.54
N ARG A 436 28.94 7.70 -29.86
CA ARG A 436 29.43 8.06 -28.52
C ARG A 436 30.61 8.98 -28.69
N GLN A 437 30.52 10.21 -28.21
CA GLN A 437 31.62 11.16 -28.20
C GLN A 437 32.15 11.29 -26.76
N PRO A 438 33.46 11.08 -26.50
CA PRO A 438 34.01 11.29 -25.17
C PRO A 438 33.97 12.79 -24.81
N PHE A 439 33.51 13.08 -23.60
CA PHE A 439 33.47 14.45 -23.09
C PHE A 439 34.86 14.85 -22.55
N LYS A 440 35.62 15.60 -23.31
CA LYS A 440 37.01 15.94 -23.04
C LYS A 440 37.22 16.85 -21.83
N GLU A 441 36.20 17.56 -21.37
CA GLU A 441 36.28 18.49 -20.23
C GLU A 441 35.87 17.85 -18.90
N TRP A 442 35.77 16.51 -18.85
CA TRP A 442 35.27 15.81 -17.66
C TRP A 442 36.19 15.98 -16.45
N GLU A 443 37.51 15.98 -16.65
CA GLU A 443 38.49 16.20 -15.57
C GLU A 443 38.35 17.57 -14.93
N MET A 444 38.15 18.62 -15.72
CA MET A 444 37.95 19.99 -15.25
C MET A 444 36.63 20.14 -14.47
N VAL A 445 35.57 19.37 -14.84
CA VAL A 445 34.32 19.30 -14.10
C VAL A 445 34.52 18.62 -12.75
N LEU A 446 35.29 17.54 -12.68
CA LEU A 446 35.62 16.83 -11.45
C LEU A 446 36.44 17.70 -10.47
N GLU A 447 37.42 18.48 -10.98
CA GLU A 447 38.20 19.42 -10.16
C GLU A 447 37.30 20.48 -9.52
N ARG A 448 36.39 21.09 -10.29
CA ARG A 448 35.42 22.07 -9.77
C ARG A 448 34.41 21.45 -8.80
N LEU A 449 34.00 20.21 -9.07
CA LEU A 449 33.09 19.47 -8.17
C LEU A 449 33.78 19.17 -6.84
N THR A 450 35.08 18.96 -6.82
CA THR A 450 35.86 18.73 -5.60
C THR A 450 35.89 19.97 -4.70
N GLU A 451 35.85 21.18 -5.27
CA GLU A 451 35.77 22.44 -4.51
C GLU A 451 34.37 22.67 -3.91
N VAL A 452 33.31 22.24 -4.61
CA VAL A 452 31.90 22.50 -4.22
C VAL A 452 31.33 21.39 -3.38
N ASN A 453 31.62 20.13 -3.69
CA ASN A 453 31.11 18.96 -2.96
C ASN A 453 32.11 17.79 -3.02
N PRO A 454 33.03 17.68 -2.04
CA PRO A 454 34.06 16.66 -2.02
C PRO A 454 33.53 15.21 -2.00
N GLY A 455 32.36 14.98 -1.40
CA GLY A 455 31.72 13.67 -1.31
C GLY A 455 31.26 13.14 -2.68
N CYS A 456 30.62 13.99 -3.48
CA CYS A 456 30.20 13.63 -4.84
C CYS A 456 31.41 13.45 -5.78
N ALA A 457 32.43 14.29 -5.66
CA ALA A 457 33.65 14.17 -6.45
C ALA A 457 34.38 12.85 -6.16
N GLY A 458 34.41 12.42 -4.89
CA GLY A 458 35.02 11.13 -4.48
C GLY A 458 34.32 9.92 -5.11
N ALA A 459 32.98 9.95 -5.21
CA ALA A 459 32.17 8.88 -5.83
C ALA A 459 32.37 8.79 -7.36
N LEU A 460 32.68 9.91 -8.01
CA LEU A 460 32.87 9.98 -9.46
C LEU A 460 34.34 9.89 -9.91
N LYS A 461 35.27 9.77 -8.96
CA LYS A 461 36.70 9.68 -9.25
C LYS A 461 37.01 8.38 -10.00
N GLY A 462 37.52 8.51 -11.23
CA GLY A 462 37.80 7.38 -12.11
C GLY A 462 36.69 7.03 -13.10
N SER A 463 35.54 7.74 -13.12
CA SER A 463 34.52 7.60 -14.13
C SER A 463 34.90 8.33 -15.43
N GLN A 464 34.29 7.90 -16.56
CA GLN A 464 34.40 8.54 -17.85
C GLN A 464 33.03 9.05 -18.31
N ALA A 465 32.98 10.27 -18.78
CA ALA A 465 31.76 10.86 -19.31
C ALA A 465 31.71 10.81 -20.83
N VAL A 466 30.58 10.42 -21.39
CA VAL A 466 30.31 10.38 -22.84
C VAL A 466 29.03 11.13 -23.16
N ILE A 467 29.00 11.79 -24.31
CA ILE A 467 27.78 12.44 -24.83
C ILE A 467 27.08 11.45 -25.75
N ILE A 468 25.81 11.17 -25.46
CA ILE A 468 24.90 10.35 -26.27
C ILE A 468 23.63 11.16 -26.48
N ASP A 469 23.23 11.43 -27.72
CA ASP A 469 22.01 12.14 -28.08
C ASP A 469 21.81 13.47 -27.30
N ASN A 470 22.88 14.28 -27.21
CA ASN A 470 22.93 15.54 -26.47
C ASN A 470 22.73 15.45 -24.95
N SER A 471 22.90 14.25 -24.37
CA SER A 471 22.85 13.99 -22.94
C SER A 471 24.21 13.50 -22.45
N LEU A 472 24.67 14.02 -21.30
CA LEU A 472 25.90 13.60 -20.66
C LEU A 472 25.63 12.30 -19.84
N CYS A 473 26.33 11.23 -20.18
CA CYS A 473 26.28 9.96 -19.46
C CYS A 473 27.63 9.70 -18.79
N ILE A 474 27.60 9.31 -17.50
CA ILE A 474 28.77 9.06 -16.65
C ILE A 474 28.85 7.56 -16.32
#